data_99b3b4f788866c664a7a6bdc0a50d8ca
#
_entry.id   99b3b4f788866c664a7a6bdc0a50d8ca
#
_cell.length_a   1.000
_cell.length_b   1.000
_cell.length_c   1.000
_cell.angle_alpha   90.00
_cell.angle_beta   90.00
_cell.angle_gamma   90.00
#
_symmetry.space_group_name_H-M   'P 1'
#
loop_
_entity.id
_entity.type
_entity.pdbx_description
1 polymer ?
#
loop_
_entity_poly.entity_id
_entity_poly.type
_entity_poly.pdbx_seq_one_letter_code
_entity_poly.pdbx_strand_id
1 'polypeptide(L)'
;MIIPSVITALTFFLMRSPTMLYDSAMQEVVNLPASYFVLQSDTDAPDGYIRVTYDDLDGYVKANDVQAVDYTPVTKYELTATFTCDNDGQPVRLRAAPKKSAEVLEVLGSSAKGRLYGTVTGEALIKDAGTDWYYVSVEGKRGYVYYAHVKADDIPLNMIEKEPDRPTDTPATTEPKTQDDGIGMPTTAAIIFIVALCIPVPFIMYYLFKKPKDN
;
A
#
# COMPACT_ATOMS: atom_id res chain seq x y z
N MET A 1 15.88 38.18 12.44
CA MET A 1 15.55 37.52 11.17
C MET A 1 14.96 36.16 11.57
N ILE A 2 13.63 36.04 11.58
CA ILE A 2 12.95 34.81 11.97
C ILE A 2 12.84 33.98 10.68
N ILE A 3 13.58 32.87 10.58
CA ILE A 3 13.46 31.92 9.49
C ILE A 3 12.18 31.14 9.78
N PRO A 4 11.14 31.16 8.92
CA PRO A 4 9.99 30.34 9.11
C PRO A 4 10.44 28.87 9.00
N SER A 5 10.25 28.12 10.08
CA SER A 5 10.39 26.65 10.03
C SER A 5 9.29 26.15 9.11
N VAL A 6 9.67 25.73 7.91
CA VAL A 6 8.76 25.01 7.02
C VAL A 6 8.54 23.66 7.67
N ILE A 7 7.41 23.51 8.34
CA ILE A 7 6.94 22.19 8.79
C ILE A 7 6.47 21.50 7.50
N THR A 8 7.32 20.70 6.91
CA THR A 8 6.92 19.83 5.80
C THR A 8 5.96 18.79 6.39
N ALA A 9 4.70 18.85 5.95
CA ALA A 9 3.72 17.86 6.38
C ALA A 9 4.13 16.49 5.84
N LEU A 10 4.18 15.48 6.72
CA LEU A 10 4.38 14.09 6.31
C LEU A 10 3.21 13.68 5.42
N THR A 11 3.54 13.17 4.23
CA THR A 11 2.55 12.61 3.31
C THR A 11 2.56 11.09 3.44
N PHE A 12 1.39 10.49 3.58
CA PHE A 12 1.21 9.05 3.65
C PHE A 12 0.78 8.52 2.29
N PHE A 13 1.24 7.32 1.97
CA PHE A 13 0.92 6.66 0.72
C PHE A 13 0.32 5.28 0.99
N LEU A 14 -0.75 4.95 0.27
CA LEU A 14 -1.39 3.65 0.30
C LEU A 14 -0.87 2.78 -0.85
N MET A 15 -0.45 1.58 -0.54
CA MET A 15 -0.13 0.53 -1.50
C MET A 15 -1.38 -0.33 -1.73
N ARG A 16 -1.91 -0.35 -2.95
CA ARG A 16 -3.08 -1.16 -3.31
C ARG A 16 -2.71 -2.55 -3.83
N SER A 17 -1.46 -2.72 -4.21
CA SER A 17 -0.87 -3.98 -4.67
C SER A 17 0.52 -4.12 -4.06
N PRO A 18 1.11 -5.32 -4.04
CA PRO A 18 2.50 -5.48 -3.62
C PRO A 18 3.40 -4.52 -4.41
N THR A 19 4.24 -3.78 -3.69
CA THR A 19 5.04 -2.69 -4.24
C THR A 19 6.52 -2.94 -3.95
N MET A 20 7.36 -2.88 -4.99
CA MET A 20 8.81 -3.06 -4.85
C MET A 20 9.45 -1.87 -4.17
N LEU A 21 10.18 -2.12 -3.09
CA LEU A 21 11.07 -1.15 -2.46
C LEU A 21 12.46 -1.28 -3.09
N TYR A 22 13.06 -0.14 -3.44
CA TYR A 22 14.40 -0.01 -4.00
C TYR A 22 15.32 0.68 -2.99
N ASP A 23 16.60 0.32 -2.98
CA ASP A 23 17.60 1.00 -2.18
C ASP A 23 18.13 2.30 -2.85
N SER A 24 19.12 2.94 -2.23
CA SER A 24 19.76 4.16 -2.75
C SER A 24 20.54 3.96 -4.05
N ALA A 25 20.89 2.73 -4.39
CA ALA A 25 21.51 2.34 -5.67
C ALA A 25 20.47 1.89 -6.70
N MET A 26 19.16 2.06 -6.41
CA MET A 26 18.03 1.62 -7.22
C MET A 26 18.01 0.13 -7.50
N GLN A 27 18.53 -0.66 -6.56
CA GLN A 27 18.42 -2.12 -6.57
C GLN A 27 17.14 -2.56 -5.86
N GLU A 28 16.52 -3.61 -6.36
CA GLU A 28 15.34 -4.21 -5.76
C GLU A 28 15.69 -4.82 -4.40
N VAL A 29 14.95 -4.46 -3.37
CA VAL A 29 15.17 -4.95 -2.01
C VAL A 29 14.09 -5.95 -1.62
N VAL A 30 12.83 -5.53 -1.64
CA VAL A 30 11.73 -6.36 -1.17
C VAL A 30 10.39 -5.90 -1.76
N ASN A 31 9.49 -6.84 -2.06
CA ASN A 31 8.09 -6.53 -2.31
C ASN A 31 7.39 -6.28 -0.98
N LEU A 32 6.97 -5.05 -0.76
CA LEU A 32 6.14 -4.67 0.36
C LEU A 32 4.71 -5.18 0.14
N PRO A 33 4.02 -5.65 1.18
CA PRO A 33 2.65 -6.15 1.05
C PRO A 33 1.67 -5.01 0.72
N ALA A 34 0.62 -5.32 -0.02
CA ALA A 34 -0.48 -4.40 -0.27
C ALA A 34 -1.12 -3.92 1.05
N SER A 35 -1.77 -2.78 1.01
CA SER A 35 -2.50 -2.20 2.14
C SER A 35 -1.66 -1.65 3.30
N TYR A 36 -0.33 -1.63 3.20
CA TYR A 36 0.50 -0.91 4.16
C TYR A 36 0.69 0.54 3.74
N PHE A 37 0.68 1.44 4.72
CA PHE A 37 1.03 2.83 4.48
C PHE A 37 2.54 3.01 4.56
N VAL A 38 3.07 3.83 3.66
CA VAL A 38 4.46 4.26 3.67
C VAL A 38 4.52 5.75 3.90
N LEU A 39 5.56 6.21 4.57
CA LEU A 39 5.78 7.62 4.84
C LEU A 39 6.71 8.21 3.77
N GLN A 40 6.35 9.37 3.23
CA GLN A 40 7.31 10.12 2.43
C GLN A 40 8.35 10.74 3.35
N SER A 41 9.64 10.63 2.99
CA SER A 41 10.70 11.41 3.62
C SER A 41 10.92 12.73 2.86
N ASP A 42 11.49 13.72 3.55
CA ASP A 42 11.68 15.10 3.05
C ASP A 42 12.81 15.29 2.03
N THR A 43 13.31 14.23 1.43
CA THR A 43 14.48 14.30 0.55
C THR A 43 14.11 14.02 -0.89
N ASP A 44 14.91 14.59 -1.80
CA ASP A 44 14.78 14.41 -3.24
C ASP A 44 14.79 12.92 -3.61
N ALA A 45 13.98 12.57 -4.58
CA ALA A 45 13.91 11.24 -5.16
C ALA A 45 14.21 11.31 -6.66
N PRO A 46 14.72 10.24 -7.28
CA PRO A 46 14.87 10.16 -8.73
C PRO A 46 13.51 10.31 -9.43
N ASP A 47 13.53 10.76 -10.68
CA ASP A 47 12.33 10.93 -11.49
C ASP A 47 11.48 9.66 -11.52
N GLY A 48 10.19 9.80 -11.24
CA GLY A 48 9.23 8.68 -11.21
C GLY A 48 9.23 7.86 -9.93
N TYR A 49 10.05 8.22 -8.94
CA TYR A 49 10.11 7.56 -7.65
C TYR A 49 9.74 8.50 -6.51
N ILE A 50 9.38 7.91 -5.38
CA ILE A 50 9.12 8.61 -4.12
C ILE A 50 10.00 7.95 -3.06
N ARG A 51 10.73 8.75 -2.28
CA ARG A 51 11.45 8.24 -1.12
C ARG A 51 10.43 8.01 0.02
N VAL A 52 10.52 6.84 0.62
CA VAL A 52 9.57 6.43 1.66
C VAL A 52 10.30 5.74 2.80
N THR A 53 9.69 5.80 3.98
CA THR A 53 10.05 4.97 5.12
C THR A 53 8.90 4.00 5.38
N TYR A 54 9.21 2.71 5.35
CA TYR A 54 8.31 1.62 5.68
C TYR A 54 8.80 0.93 6.95
N ASP A 55 8.12 1.19 8.07
CA ASP A 55 8.58 0.83 9.41
C ASP A 55 10.00 1.39 9.67
N ASP A 56 11.02 0.56 9.71
CA ASP A 56 12.42 0.97 9.86
C ASP A 56 13.24 0.82 8.56
N LEU A 57 12.58 0.59 7.42
CA LEU A 57 13.21 0.54 6.09
C LEU A 57 13.05 1.86 5.36
N ASP A 58 14.17 2.47 5.01
CA ASP A 58 14.19 3.60 4.08
C ASP A 58 14.48 3.12 2.67
N GLY A 59 13.81 3.70 1.70
CA GLY A 59 14.02 3.36 0.30
C GLY A 59 13.15 4.16 -0.66
N TYR A 60 13.02 3.67 -1.86
CA TYR A 60 12.28 4.30 -2.93
C TYR A 60 11.21 3.34 -3.46
N VAL A 61 10.04 3.88 -3.79
CA VAL A 61 8.96 3.16 -4.50
C VAL A 61 8.62 3.93 -5.76
N LYS A 62 8.10 3.24 -6.77
CA LYS A 62 7.60 3.91 -7.97
C LYS A 62 6.36 4.73 -7.63
N ALA A 63 6.33 5.98 -8.08
CA ALA A 63 5.23 6.91 -7.80
C ALA A 63 3.87 6.38 -8.29
N ASN A 64 3.86 5.61 -9.39
CA ASN A 64 2.64 5.02 -9.95
C ASN A 64 2.09 3.81 -9.17
N ASP A 65 2.90 3.21 -8.29
CA ASP A 65 2.52 2.01 -7.53
C ASP A 65 1.86 2.36 -6.19
N VAL A 66 1.85 3.65 -5.83
CA VAL A 66 1.32 4.14 -4.55
C VAL A 66 0.34 5.30 -4.78
N GLN A 67 -0.58 5.48 -3.85
CA GLN A 67 -1.56 6.55 -3.86
C GLN A 67 -1.38 7.43 -2.63
N ALA A 68 -1.13 8.72 -2.82
CA ALA A 68 -1.10 9.67 -1.72
C ALA A 68 -2.48 9.74 -1.03
N VAL A 69 -2.46 9.81 0.29
CA VAL A 69 -3.66 10.05 1.10
C VAL A 69 -3.55 11.40 1.79
N ASP A 70 -4.68 12.08 1.98
CA ASP A 70 -4.77 13.42 2.55
C ASP A 70 -5.10 13.42 4.06
N TYR A 71 -4.97 12.26 4.69
CA TYR A 71 -5.19 12.08 6.12
C TYR A 71 -4.03 11.35 6.77
N THR A 72 -3.87 11.54 8.07
CA THR A 72 -2.91 10.78 8.88
C THR A 72 -3.59 9.47 9.30
N PRO A 73 -3.00 8.31 8.99
CA PRO A 73 -3.51 7.03 9.47
C PRO A 73 -3.61 7.00 10.99
N VAL A 74 -4.72 6.50 11.51
CA VAL A 74 -4.96 6.44 12.96
C VAL A 74 -4.09 5.37 13.61
N THR A 75 -3.88 4.27 12.90
CA THR A 75 -3.07 3.16 13.37
C THR A 75 -1.64 3.32 12.87
N LYS A 76 -0.68 3.36 13.77
CA LYS A 76 0.72 3.14 13.41
C LYS A 76 0.87 1.66 13.12
N TYR A 77 1.24 1.37 11.89
CA TYR A 77 1.51 0.00 11.50
C TYR A 77 2.88 -0.41 12.03
N GLU A 78 2.86 -1.22 13.06
CA GLU A 78 4.04 -1.97 13.44
C GLU A 78 4.05 -3.25 12.62
N LEU A 79 5.13 -3.47 11.89
CA LEU A 79 5.33 -4.73 11.21
C LEU A 79 5.54 -5.81 12.27
N THR A 80 4.51 -6.64 12.48
CA THR A 80 4.50 -7.69 13.51
C THR A 80 4.82 -9.07 12.96
N ALA A 81 4.92 -9.20 11.64
CA ALA A 81 5.24 -10.48 11.01
C ALA A 81 6.64 -10.94 11.41
N THR A 82 6.73 -12.20 11.82
CA THR A 82 7.97 -12.83 12.22
C THR A 82 8.25 -14.08 11.38
N PHE A 83 9.48 -14.54 11.44
CA PHE A 83 9.86 -15.84 10.94
C PHE A 83 10.62 -16.62 11.99
N THR A 84 10.63 -17.93 11.86
CA THR A 84 11.44 -18.84 12.67
C THR A 84 12.21 -19.76 11.74
N CYS A 85 13.52 -19.92 11.97
CA CYS A 85 14.30 -20.89 11.23
C CYS A 85 13.77 -22.31 11.46
N ASP A 86 13.50 -23.04 10.38
CA ASP A 86 13.00 -24.41 10.38
C ASP A 86 13.61 -25.18 9.20
N ASN A 87 14.79 -25.68 9.36
CA ASN A 87 15.57 -26.36 8.33
C ASN A 87 16.11 -27.70 8.86
N ASP A 88 15.20 -28.57 9.34
CA ASP A 88 15.54 -29.90 9.88
C ASP A 88 16.72 -29.89 10.86
N GLY A 89 16.74 -28.90 11.75
CA GLY A 89 17.82 -28.70 12.72
C GLY A 89 19.13 -28.12 12.15
N GLN A 90 19.18 -27.87 10.84
CA GLN A 90 20.37 -27.28 10.21
C GLN A 90 20.32 -25.75 10.29
N PRO A 91 21.50 -25.10 10.37
CA PRO A 91 21.56 -23.63 10.37
C PRO A 91 21.10 -23.03 9.04
N VAL A 92 20.49 -21.84 9.13
CA VAL A 92 20.01 -21.07 7.99
C VAL A 92 20.99 -19.92 7.71
N ARG A 93 21.27 -19.64 6.45
CA ARG A 93 22.17 -18.55 6.06
C ARG A 93 21.37 -17.29 5.74
N LEU A 94 21.66 -16.22 6.49
CA LEU A 94 21.27 -14.87 6.14
C LEU A 94 22.23 -14.33 5.07
N ARG A 95 21.73 -13.91 3.93
CA ARG A 95 22.55 -13.51 2.77
C ARG A 95 22.34 -12.06 2.37
N ALA A 96 23.35 -11.47 1.75
CA ALA A 96 23.31 -10.09 1.23
C ALA A 96 22.42 -9.94 -0.01
N ALA A 97 22.12 -11.02 -0.72
CA ALA A 97 21.25 -11.02 -1.88
C ALA A 97 20.51 -12.37 -2.01
N PRO A 98 19.36 -12.44 -2.72
CA PRO A 98 18.55 -13.64 -2.83
C PRO A 98 19.13 -14.65 -3.83
N LYS A 99 20.37 -15.06 -3.63
CA LYS A 99 21.08 -16.04 -4.48
C LYS A 99 22.11 -16.85 -3.71
N LYS A 100 22.41 -18.05 -4.20
CA LYS A 100 23.33 -19.00 -3.57
C LYS A 100 24.76 -18.45 -3.42
N SER A 101 25.21 -17.71 -4.42
CA SER A 101 26.57 -17.15 -4.46
C SER A 101 26.72 -15.87 -3.64
N ALA A 102 25.62 -15.32 -3.10
CA ALA A 102 25.71 -14.11 -2.29
C ALA A 102 26.47 -14.33 -0.99
N GLU A 103 27.12 -13.26 -0.51
CA GLU A 103 27.79 -13.23 0.77
C GLU A 103 26.85 -13.69 1.90
N VAL A 104 27.40 -14.48 2.80
CA VAL A 104 26.69 -14.90 4.03
C VAL A 104 26.98 -13.87 5.10
N LEU A 105 25.98 -13.08 5.44
CA LEU A 105 26.08 -12.05 6.47
C LEU A 105 26.08 -12.65 7.87
N GLU A 106 25.33 -13.76 8.03
CA GLU A 106 25.22 -14.47 9.30
C GLU A 106 24.76 -15.92 9.09
N VAL A 107 25.11 -16.78 10.05
CA VAL A 107 24.62 -18.16 10.13
C VAL A 107 23.67 -18.24 11.32
N LEU A 108 22.40 -18.37 11.04
CA LEU A 108 21.33 -18.42 12.03
C LEU A 108 21.17 -19.82 12.58
N GLY A 109 20.99 -19.93 13.88
CA GLY A 109 20.67 -21.21 14.53
C GLY A 109 19.32 -21.77 14.08
N SER A 110 19.10 -23.07 14.30
CA SER A 110 17.91 -23.81 13.84
C SER A 110 16.57 -23.32 14.39
N SER A 111 16.57 -22.48 15.41
CA SER A 111 15.37 -21.88 16.02
C SER A 111 15.44 -20.36 16.11
N ALA A 112 16.38 -19.74 15.39
CA ALA A 112 16.49 -18.29 15.35
C ALA A 112 15.20 -17.67 14.81
N LYS A 113 14.85 -16.52 15.38
CA LYS A 113 13.65 -15.77 15.02
C LYS A 113 14.04 -14.36 14.62
N GLY A 114 13.19 -13.74 13.81
CA GLY A 114 13.39 -12.36 13.42
C GLY A 114 12.15 -11.74 12.83
N ARG A 115 12.29 -10.51 12.39
CA ARG A 115 11.23 -9.75 11.73
C ARG A 115 11.21 -10.09 10.23
N LEU A 116 10.01 -10.19 9.68
CA LEU A 116 9.77 -10.41 8.25
C LEU A 116 9.19 -9.14 7.63
N TYR A 117 9.84 -8.60 6.60
CA TYR A 117 9.36 -7.40 5.89
C TYR A 117 8.55 -7.72 4.64
N GLY A 118 8.89 -8.76 3.90
CA GLY A 118 8.24 -9.13 2.66
C GLY A 118 9.02 -10.18 1.89
N THR A 119 8.67 -10.34 0.63
CA THR A 119 9.21 -11.37 -0.26
C THR A 119 9.94 -10.76 -1.44
N VAL A 120 10.83 -11.54 -2.03
CA VAL A 120 11.48 -11.22 -3.31
C VAL A 120 11.76 -12.51 -4.07
N THR A 121 11.68 -12.46 -5.38
CA THR A 121 12.07 -13.58 -6.23
C THR A 121 13.59 -13.61 -6.38
N GLY A 122 14.19 -14.79 -6.25
CA GLY A 122 15.63 -14.98 -6.35
C GLY A 122 16.00 -16.32 -6.97
N GLU A 123 17.20 -16.81 -6.67
CA GLU A 123 17.69 -18.10 -7.16
C GLU A 123 17.06 -19.26 -6.34
N ALA A 124 16.60 -20.32 -7.00
CA ALA A 124 16.20 -21.54 -6.31
C ALA A 124 17.42 -22.24 -5.70
N LEU A 125 17.39 -22.46 -4.39
CA LEU A 125 18.47 -23.21 -3.70
C LEU A 125 18.27 -24.70 -3.74
N ILE A 126 17.03 -25.15 -3.85
CA ILE A 126 16.62 -26.54 -3.87
C ILE A 126 16.03 -26.83 -5.24
N LYS A 127 16.46 -27.91 -5.87
CA LYS A 127 15.94 -28.33 -7.17
C LYS A 127 14.41 -28.57 -7.06
N ASP A 128 13.68 -28.08 -8.05
CA ASP A 128 12.24 -28.20 -8.15
C ASP A 128 11.45 -27.50 -7.03
N ALA A 129 12.10 -26.67 -6.21
CA ALA A 129 11.46 -25.78 -5.24
C ALA A 129 11.25 -24.38 -5.83
N GLY A 130 10.55 -23.55 -5.11
CA GLY A 130 10.26 -22.17 -5.52
C GLY A 130 11.50 -21.26 -5.50
N THR A 131 11.33 -20.06 -5.98
CA THR A 131 12.38 -19.02 -6.07
C THR A 131 12.19 -17.91 -5.05
N ASP A 132 11.31 -18.09 -4.08
CA ASP A 132 10.97 -17.06 -3.12
C ASP A 132 12.02 -16.95 -2.01
N TRP A 133 12.30 -15.74 -1.65
CA TRP A 133 13.17 -15.38 -0.55
C TRP A 133 12.42 -14.38 0.33
N TYR A 134 12.68 -14.45 1.61
CA TYR A 134 12.19 -13.48 2.59
C TYR A 134 13.27 -12.44 2.89
N TYR A 135 12.90 -11.17 2.87
CA TYR A 135 13.74 -10.11 3.40
C TYR A 135 13.42 -9.94 4.88
N VAL A 136 14.43 -10.09 5.70
CA VAL A 136 14.26 -10.24 7.15
C VAL A 136 15.28 -9.41 7.93
N SER A 137 14.98 -9.22 9.23
CA SER A 137 15.95 -8.67 10.20
C SER A 137 16.07 -9.59 11.39
N VAL A 138 17.31 -9.90 11.75
CA VAL A 138 17.68 -10.67 12.96
C VAL A 138 18.72 -9.86 13.73
N GLU A 139 18.41 -9.50 14.97
CA GLU A 139 19.33 -8.73 15.84
C GLU A 139 19.89 -7.46 15.17
N GLY A 140 19.06 -6.78 14.36
CA GLY A 140 19.43 -5.57 13.64
C GLY A 140 20.18 -5.79 12.32
N LYS A 141 20.55 -7.00 11.97
CA LYS A 141 21.13 -7.34 10.66
C LYS A 141 20.03 -7.67 9.70
N ARG A 142 20.02 -7.05 8.53
CA ARG A 142 19.05 -7.28 7.45
C ARG A 142 19.66 -8.08 6.32
N GLY A 143 18.85 -8.92 5.70
CA GLY A 143 19.26 -9.74 4.57
C GLY A 143 18.17 -10.71 4.12
N TYR A 144 18.58 -11.69 3.36
CA TYR A 144 17.68 -12.63 2.70
C TYR A 144 17.85 -14.05 3.25
N VAL A 145 16.71 -14.70 3.54
CA VAL A 145 16.66 -16.12 3.86
C VAL A 145 15.79 -16.84 2.83
N TYR A 146 16.19 -18.07 2.47
CA TYR A 146 15.42 -18.86 1.52
C TYR A 146 14.14 -19.38 2.17
N TYR A 147 13.01 -19.21 1.50
CA TYR A 147 11.68 -19.48 2.06
C TYR A 147 11.52 -20.91 2.62
N ALA A 148 12.09 -21.92 1.93
CA ALA A 148 11.95 -23.32 2.33
C ALA A 148 12.77 -23.70 3.60
N HIS A 149 13.58 -22.79 4.14
CA HIS A 149 14.38 -23.00 5.34
C HIS A 149 13.79 -22.32 6.59
N VAL A 150 12.61 -21.75 6.46
CA VAL A 150 11.98 -20.99 7.55
C VAL A 150 10.47 -21.19 7.56
N LYS A 151 9.87 -21.09 8.73
CA LYS A 151 8.43 -20.86 8.89
C LYS A 151 8.22 -19.36 9.08
N ALA A 152 7.42 -18.77 8.22
CA ALA A 152 7.07 -17.36 8.29
C ALA A 152 5.60 -17.22 8.71
N ASP A 153 5.33 -16.23 9.54
CA ASP A 153 3.96 -15.82 9.81
C ASP A 153 3.39 -15.11 8.57
N ASP A 154 2.08 -15.19 8.41
CA ASP A 154 1.41 -14.34 7.44
C ASP A 154 1.67 -12.88 7.79
N ILE A 155 2.08 -12.08 6.80
CA ILE A 155 2.22 -10.65 7.00
C ILE A 155 0.80 -10.09 7.18
N PRO A 156 0.47 -9.54 8.36
CA PRO A 156 -0.88 -9.04 8.60
C PRO A 156 -1.17 -7.93 7.61
N LEU A 157 -2.23 -8.10 6.81
CA LEU A 157 -2.74 -7.04 5.98
C LEU A 157 -3.43 -6.02 6.88
N ASN A 158 -3.03 -4.78 6.77
CA ASN A 158 -3.73 -3.71 7.44
C ASN A 158 -5.15 -3.63 6.91
N MET A 159 -6.11 -3.57 7.82
CA MET A 159 -7.45 -3.19 7.41
C MET A 159 -7.35 -1.79 6.84
N ILE A 160 -7.89 -1.59 5.62
CA ILE A 160 -8.01 -0.26 5.04
C ILE A 160 -8.83 0.55 6.05
N GLU A 161 -8.18 1.50 6.73
CA GLU A 161 -8.90 2.41 7.58
C GLU A 161 -9.89 3.18 6.70
N LYS A 162 -11.15 3.12 7.10
CA LYS A 162 -12.14 3.98 6.51
C LYS A 162 -11.66 5.42 6.75
N GLU A 163 -11.57 6.20 5.68
CA GLU A 163 -11.28 7.63 5.79
C GLU A 163 -12.05 8.20 6.99
N PRO A 164 -11.37 8.85 7.95
CA PRO A 164 -12.06 9.45 9.08
C PRO A 164 -13.15 10.36 8.52
N ASP A 165 -14.37 10.19 8.97
CA ASP A 165 -15.51 11.02 8.55
C ASP A 165 -15.06 12.48 8.71
N ARG A 166 -14.66 13.11 7.61
CA ARG A 166 -14.32 14.54 7.62
C ARG A 166 -15.57 15.24 8.16
N PRO A 167 -15.46 16.04 9.23
CA PRO A 167 -16.60 16.83 9.66
C PRO A 167 -17.07 17.59 8.43
N THR A 168 -18.24 17.25 7.94
CA THR A 168 -18.88 18.03 6.92
C THR A 168 -19.09 19.38 7.58
N ASP A 169 -18.22 20.37 7.27
CA ASP A 169 -18.50 21.76 7.56
C ASP A 169 -19.78 22.10 6.79
N THR A 170 -20.88 21.72 7.39
CA THR A 170 -22.17 22.26 7.00
C THR A 170 -22.09 23.74 7.34
N PRO A 171 -22.06 24.63 6.34
CA PRO A 171 -22.15 26.06 6.66
C PRO A 171 -23.41 26.19 7.49
N ALA A 172 -23.27 26.70 8.72
CA ALA A 172 -24.41 27.09 9.52
C ALA A 172 -25.17 28.16 8.73
N THR A 173 -26.13 27.71 7.97
CA THR A 173 -27.15 28.60 7.39
C THR A 173 -27.93 29.14 8.58
N THR A 174 -27.54 30.33 9.00
CA THR A 174 -28.34 31.17 9.87
C THR A 174 -29.65 31.44 9.12
N GLU A 175 -30.69 30.67 9.42
CA GLU A 175 -32.03 30.99 8.97
C GLU A 175 -32.46 32.34 9.54
N PRO A 176 -32.82 33.32 8.71
CA PRO A 176 -33.63 34.41 9.19
C PRO A 176 -35.05 33.84 9.34
N LYS A 177 -35.57 33.81 10.56
CA LYS A 177 -36.99 33.66 10.83
C LYS A 177 -37.73 34.74 10.04
N THR A 178 -38.43 34.36 8.99
CA THR A 178 -39.51 35.13 8.43
C THR A 178 -40.77 34.30 8.42
N GLN A 179 -41.78 34.93 8.94
CA GLN A 179 -43.12 34.49 9.27
C GLN A 179 -43.86 34.13 7.99
N ASP A 180 -44.55 33.04 8.04
CA ASP A 180 -45.83 32.64 7.46
C ASP A 180 -46.45 33.53 6.36
N ASP A 181 -46.58 32.91 5.17
CA ASP A 181 -47.83 33.02 4.40
C ASP A 181 -47.87 31.92 3.34
N GLY A 182 -48.87 31.04 3.44
CA GLY A 182 -49.07 29.87 2.63
C GLY A 182 -49.35 30.12 1.16
N ILE A 183 -48.70 29.35 0.27
CA ILE A 183 -49.28 28.93 -1.02
C ILE A 183 -48.71 27.54 -1.33
N GLY A 184 -49.58 26.53 -1.32
CA GLY A 184 -49.23 25.17 -1.73
C GLY A 184 -48.90 25.09 -3.21
N MET A 185 -47.77 24.47 -3.51
CA MET A 185 -47.48 24.01 -4.87
C MET A 185 -47.60 22.49 -4.96
N PRO A 186 -48.20 21.96 -6.02
CA PRO A 186 -48.50 20.53 -6.11
C PRO A 186 -47.26 19.71 -6.43
N THR A 187 -47.19 18.57 -5.78
CA THR A 187 -46.14 17.54 -5.79
C THR A 187 -45.87 16.90 -7.17
N THR A 188 -46.49 17.36 -8.23
CA THR A 188 -46.38 16.79 -9.59
C THR A 188 -45.20 17.29 -10.41
N ALA A 189 -44.52 18.37 -10.03
CA ALA A 189 -43.38 18.90 -10.78
C ALA A 189 -42.05 18.13 -10.56
N ALA A 190 -41.85 17.48 -9.39
CA ALA A 190 -40.64 16.76 -9.07
C ALA A 190 -40.52 15.40 -9.78
N ILE A 191 -41.66 14.78 -10.15
CA ILE A 191 -41.68 13.46 -10.80
C ILE A 191 -41.33 13.54 -12.28
N ILE A 192 -41.60 14.68 -12.93
CA ILE A 192 -41.34 14.87 -14.38
C ILE A 192 -39.84 14.97 -14.68
N PHE A 193 -39.03 15.51 -13.77
CA PHE A 193 -37.57 15.64 -13.98
C PHE A 193 -36.82 14.31 -13.90
N ILE A 194 -37.27 13.35 -13.08
CA ILE A 194 -36.65 12.06 -12.93
C ILE A 194 -36.89 11.13 -14.11
N VAL A 195 -38.09 11.22 -14.70
CA VAL A 195 -38.48 10.38 -15.86
C VAL A 195 -37.73 10.82 -17.13
N ALA A 196 -37.45 12.12 -17.28
CA ALA A 196 -36.73 12.63 -18.46
C ALA A 196 -35.26 12.24 -18.53
N LEU A 197 -34.63 11.91 -17.38
CA LEU A 197 -33.20 11.53 -17.33
C LEU A 197 -32.96 10.03 -17.54
N CYS A 198 -33.97 9.18 -17.33
CA CYS A 198 -33.83 7.73 -17.42
C CYS A 198 -34.09 7.13 -18.81
N ILE A 199 -34.71 7.89 -19.72
CA ILE A 199 -35.09 7.37 -21.04
C ILE A 199 -33.91 7.27 -22.05
N PRO A 200 -32.91 8.17 -22.09
CA PRO A 200 -31.85 8.07 -23.10
C PRO A 200 -30.84 6.95 -22.88
N VAL A 201 -30.63 6.48 -21.66
CA VAL A 201 -29.58 5.49 -21.36
C VAL A 201 -29.80 4.12 -22.03
N PRO A 202 -30.98 3.48 -21.97
CA PRO A 202 -31.21 2.22 -22.67
C PRO A 202 -31.18 2.37 -24.19
N PHE A 203 -31.54 3.55 -24.72
CA PHE A 203 -31.54 3.80 -26.17
C PHE A 203 -30.09 3.90 -26.70
N ILE A 204 -29.19 4.54 -25.96
CA ILE A 204 -27.77 4.65 -26.32
C ILE A 204 -27.09 3.27 -26.23
N MET A 205 -27.38 2.47 -25.20
CA MET A 205 -26.88 1.09 -25.07
C MET A 205 -27.37 0.20 -26.20
N TYR A 206 -28.62 0.32 -26.63
CA TYR A 206 -29.12 -0.47 -27.75
C TYR A 206 -28.38 -0.15 -29.06
N TYR A 207 -28.04 1.09 -29.35
CA TYR A 207 -27.31 1.48 -30.56
C TYR A 207 -25.83 1.10 -30.52
N LEU A 208 -25.20 1.12 -29.35
CA LEU A 208 -23.80 0.73 -29.18
C LEU A 208 -23.56 -0.77 -29.35
N PHE A 209 -24.54 -1.61 -29.03
CA PHE A 209 -24.41 -3.07 -29.10
C PHE A 209 -25.09 -3.71 -30.32
N LYS A 210 -25.70 -2.93 -31.20
CA LYS A 210 -26.27 -3.45 -32.44
C LYS A 210 -25.16 -3.79 -33.41
N LYS A 211 -24.84 -5.10 -33.55
CA LYS A 211 -23.91 -5.59 -34.57
C LYS A 211 -24.32 -5.13 -35.96
N PRO A 212 -23.40 -4.63 -36.80
CA PRO A 212 -23.70 -4.39 -38.21
C PRO A 212 -24.07 -5.71 -38.87
N LYS A 213 -25.10 -5.67 -39.69
CA LYS A 213 -25.49 -6.80 -40.54
C LYS A 213 -24.55 -6.77 -41.72
N ASP A 214 -23.66 -7.75 -41.78
CA ASP A 214 -22.80 -7.94 -42.98
C ASP A 214 -23.69 -8.25 -44.16
N ASN A 215 -23.44 -7.50 -45.24
CA ASN A 215 -24.06 -7.69 -46.56
C ASN A 215 -23.01 -8.32 -47.46
#